data_dbb7f20670c8cc6bf31d01bdcb1731e9
#
_entry.id   dbb7f20670c8cc6bf31d01bdcb1731e9
#
_cell.length_a   1.000
_cell.length_b   1.000
_cell.length_c   1.000
_cell.angle_alpha   90.00
_cell.angle_beta   90.00
_cell.angle_gamma   90.00
#
_symmetry.space_group_name_H-M   'P 1'
#
loop_
_entity.id
_entity.type
_entity.pdbx_description
1 polymer ?
#
loop_
_entity_poly.entity_id
_entity_poly.type
_entity_poly.pdbx_seq_one_letter_code
_entity_poly.pdbx_strand_id
1 'polypeptide(L)'
;MILIFQIMVQGKKQLNGKPKFAEVVIGDNEAKEMRESANARNRRNPYLKLSYPNGVTLILPADIMNNLKDWKGVALICDGYSGYDWLKKINGRILCRCVVHARRLMERALKENPNLAKIGILFYQNINLIEEMIKEKKLEGEKKAQFRKDYAESLWEDFKLWAASAILDVPKDSNIYQALNYMLRNYTELTNYIDIPDMPLDNNDTERLIRDMVMGKKAYLFCRDLEACKRAAMMYSLFGACKVLDKNPERWLCYVLKHIDSTPEDKLYTLLPEFWEDEEQ
;
A
#
# COMPACT_ATOMS: atom_id res chain seq x y z
N MET A 1 7.24 4.88 4.05
CA MET A 1 7.73 4.29 2.78
C MET A 1 6.65 3.50 2.05
N ILE A 2 5.89 2.61 2.70
CA ILE A 2 4.74 1.87 2.12
C ILE A 2 3.70 2.82 1.49
N LEU A 3 3.51 3.99 2.07
CA LEU A 3 2.46 4.93 1.69
C LEU A 3 2.73 5.72 0.41
N ILE A 4 3.98 6.00 0.07
CA ILE A 4 4.33 6.76 -1.15
C ILE A 4 3.86 5.99 -2.38
N PHE A 5 4.02 4.67 -2.39
CA PHE A 5 3.60 3.82 -3.50
C PHE A 5 2.09 3.66 -3.62
N GLN A 6 1.35 3.66 -2.50
CA GLN A 6 -0.12 3.63 -2.55
C GLN A 6 -0.73 4.90 -3.14
N ILE A 7 -0.13 6.07 -2.88
CA ILE A 7 -0.57 7.36 -3.45
C ILE A 7 -0.31 7.39 -4.96
N MET A 8 0.78 6.80 -5.44
CA MET A 8 1.12 6.76 -6.88
C MET A 8 0.18 5.85 -7.69
N VAL A 9 -0.27 4.72 -7.13
CA VAL A 9 -1.13 3.75 -7.84
C VAL A 9 -2.56 4.28 -8.06
N GLN A 10 -3.08 5.11 -7.16
CA GLN A 10 -4.41 5.73 -7.33
C GLN A 10 -4.44 6.90 -8.32
N GLY A 11 -3.29 7.44 -8.72
CA GLY A 11 -3.18 8.56 -9.66
C GLY A 11 -3.49 8.24 -11.12
N LYS A 12 -3.61 6.98 -11.53
CA LYS A 12 -3.80 6.59 -12.94
C LYS A 12 -5.12 7.06 -13.60
N LYS A 13 -6.12 7.51 -12.87
CA LYS A 13 -7.44 7.94 -13.44
C LYS A 13 -7.75 9.44 -13.39
N GLN A 14 -6.86 10.31 -12.93
CA GLN A 14 -7.10 11.77 -12.90
C GLN A 14 -6.05 12.61 -13.65
N LEU A 15 -5.54 12.14 -14.78
CA LEU A 15 -4.52 12.84 -15.58
C LEU A 15 -5.09 13.80 -16.63
N ASN A 16 -6.12 14.59 -16.28
CA ASN A 16 -6.47 15.80 -17.06
C ASN A 16 -6.25 17.12 -16.28
N GLY A 17 -5.56 17.09 -15.16
CA GLY A 17 -5.14 18.26 -14.41
C GLY A 17 -3.67 18.14 -14.01
N LYS A 18 -2.89 19.23 -14.24
CA LYS A 18 -1.48 19.31 -13.82
C LYS A 18 -1.35 18.81 -12.38
N PRO A 19 -0.42 17.88 -12.05
CA PRO A 19 -0.22 17.42 -10.69
C PRO A 19 0.18 18.61 -9.81
N LYS A 20 -0.62 18.93 -8.81
CA LYS A 20 -0.26 19.89 -7.77
C LYS A 20 0.57 19.14 -6.73
N PHE A 21 1.87 19.30 -6.78
CA PHE A 21 2.73 18.90 -5.67
C PHE A 21 2.46 19.83 -4.48
N ALA A 22 2.22 19.26 -3.31
CA ALA A 22 2.08 20.05 -2.09
C ALA A 22 3.46 20.55 -1.66
N GLU A 23 3.63 21.86 -1.62
CA GLU A 23 4.80 22.52 -1.07
C GLU A 23 4.76 22.37 0.46
N VAL A 24 5.75 21.69 1.05
CA VAL A 24 5.94 21.64 2.50
C VAL A 24 7.08 22.56 2.86
N VAL A 25 6.76 23.73 3.37
CA VAL A 25 7.73 24.70 3.90
C VAL A 25 8.02 24.36 5.36
N ILE A 26 9.29 24.12 5.69
CA ILE A 26 9.74 23.92 7.07
C ILE A 26 10.53 25.13 7.51
N GLY A 27 10.06 25.79 8.56
CA GLY A 27 10.80 26.88 9.21
C GLY A 27 12.00 26.34 10.03
N ASP A 28 13.10 27.10 10.06
CA ASP A 28 14.35 26.75 10.78
C ASP A 28 14.17 26.47 12.28
N ASN A 29 13.09 26.93 12.88
CA ASN A 29 12.78 26.70 14.30
C ASN A 29 12.36 25.25 14.60
N GLU A 30 11.65 24.58 13.67
CA GLU A 30 11.24 23.18 13.86
C GLU A 30 12.42 22.20 13.81
N ALA A 31 13.45 22.53 13.03
CA ALA A 31 14.68 21.72 12.95
C ALA A 31 15.48 21.75 14.27
N LYS A 32 15.35 22.81 15.06
CA LYS A 32 16.03 22.97 16.34
C LYS A 32 15.29 22.20 17.46
N GLU A 33 13.97 22.28 17.51
CA GLU A 33 13.13 21.50 18.41
C GLU A 33 13.26 19.99 18.16
N MET A 34 13.42 19.56 16.90
CA MET A 34 13.68 18.16 16.54
C MET A 34 15.01 17.62 17.07
N ARG A 35 16.05 18.48 17.16
CA ARG A 35 17.36 18.09 17.71
C ARG A 35 17.34 18.00 19.25
N GLU A 36 16.57 18.82 19.92
CA GLU A 36 16.42 18.80 21.38
C GLU A 36 15.54 17.64 21.86
N SER A 37 14.52 17.24 21.08
CA SER A 37 13.66 16.10 21.39
C SER A 37 14.33 14.73 21.17
N ALA A 38 15.39 14.65 20.36
CA ALA A 38 16.16 13.43 20.11
C ALA A 38 16.96 12.97 21.34
N ASN A 39 17.23 13.88 22.30
CA ASN A 39 17.94 13.60 23.55
C ASN A 39 17.02 13.14 24.70
N ALA A 40 15.72 13.24 24.55
CA ALA A 40 14.78 12.70 25.53
C ALA A 40 14.51 11.22 25.25
N ARG A 41 14.86 10.35 26.20
CA ARG A 41 14.61 8.89 26.20
C ARG A 41 13.12 8.55 26.12
N ASN A 42 12.47 8.91 25.02
CA ASN A 42 11.11 8.47 24.75
C ASN A 42 11.08 7.88 23.32
N ARG A 43 10.67 6.62 23.21
CA ARG A 43 10.51 5.83 22.00
C ARG A 43 9.45 6.45 21.06
N ARG A 44 9.72 7.60 20.49
CA ARG A 44 8.93 8.17 19.39
C ARG A 44 9.72 8.01 18.10
N ASN A 45 9.06 7.37 17.15
CA ASN A 45 9.58 6.88 15.88
C ASN A 45 10.35 7.95 15.10
N PRO A 46 11.50 7.58 14.49
CA PRO A 46 12.28 8.51 13.68
C PRO A 46 11.53 8.88 12.39
N TYR A 47 11.65 10.12 11.97
CA TYR A 47 11.13 10.60 10.69
C TYR A 47 12.01 10.10 9.54
N LEU A 48 11.40 9.66 8.45
CA LEU A 48 12.05 9.45 7.17
C LEU A 48 11.90 10.73 6.35
N LYS A 49 13.00 11.43 6.10
CA LYS A 49 13.03 12.63 5.27
C LYS A 49 13.59 12.29 3.90
N LEU A 50 12.81 12.45 2.84
CA LEU A 50 13.23 12.30 1.45
C LEU A 50 13.38 13.70 0.86
N SER A 51 14.60 14.10 0.52
CA SER A 51 14.84 15.35 -0.17
C SER A 51 15.20 15.08 -1.62
N TYR A 52 14.50 15.71 -2.55
CA TYR A 52 14.75 15.61 -3.98
C TYR A 52 15.78 16.69 -4.40
N PRO A 53 16.52 16.48 -5.50
CA PRO A 53 17.51 17.46 -5.99
C PRO A 53 16.93 18.84 -6.28
N ASN A 54 15.64 18.92 -6.63
CA ASN A 54 14.89 20.16 -6.90
C ASN A 54 14.46 20.92 -5.63
N GLY A 55 15.04 20.62 -4.46
CA GLY A 55 14.68 21.26 -3.19
C GLY A 55 13.39 20.73 -2.55
N VAL A 56 12.62 19.89 -3.23
CA VAL A 56 11.45 19.25 -2.63
C VAL A 56 11.90 18.27 -1.56
N THR A 57 11.41 18.47 -0.36
CA THR A 57 11.69 17.57 0.76
C THR A 57 10.40 16.87 1.16
N LEU A 58 10.38 15.55 1.05
CA LEU A 58 9.31 14.71 1.58
C LEU A 58 9.72 14.22 2.97
N ILE A 59 9.04 14.69 4.00
CA ILE A 59 9.19 14.19 5.36
C ILE A 59 8.10 13.16 5.58
N LEU A 60 8.51 11.91 5.78
CA LEU A 60 7.61 10.83 6.12
C LEU A 60 7.79 10.56 7.62
N PRO A 61 6.88 11.02 8.49
CA PRO A 61 6.86 10.51 9.85
C PRO A 61 6.69 8.99 9.77
N ALA A 62 7.36 8.27 10.65
CA ALA A 62 7.09 6.84 10.81
C ALA A 62 5.66 6.59 11.31
N ASP A 63 4.97 7.65 11.68
CA ASP A 63 3.57 7.66 12.06
C ASP A 63 2.67 7.72 10.79
N ILE A 64 1.97 6.62 10.57
CA ILE A 64 1.03 6.46 9.45
C ILE A 64 -0.05 7.55 9.49
N MET A 65 -0.49 7.97 10.66
CA MET A 65 -1.50 9.01 10.84
C MET A 65 -1.02 10.34 10.24
N ASN A 66 0.21 10.76 10.54
CA ASN A 66 0.77 11.99 9.99
C ASN A 66 1.01 11.92 8.48
N ASN A 67 1.36 10.74 7.95
CA ASN A 67 1.54 10.54 6.51
C ASN A 67 0.24 10.63 5.73
N LEU A 68 -0.88 10.26 6.34
CA LEU A 68 -2.20 10.21 5.69
C LEU A 68 -3.10 11.40 5.99
N LYS A 69 -2.70 12.31 6.89
CA LYS A 69 -3.56 13.41 7.32
C LYS A 69 -4.00 14.31 6.15
N ASP A 70 -3.12 14.54 5.19
CA ASP A 70 -3.37 15.36 3.99
C ASP A 70 -3.78 14.53 2.77
N TRP A 71 -3.91 13.19 2.93
CA TRP A 71 -4.35 12.31 1.86
C TRP A 71 -5.82 12.54 1.53
N LYS A 72 -6.13 12.80 0.27
CA LYS A 72 -7.48 13.13 -0.22
C LYS A 72 -8.24 11.92 -0.77
N GLY A 73 -7.65 10.73 -0.79
CA GLY A 73 -8.33 9.53 -1.26
C GLY A 73 -9.49 9.12 -0.34
N VAL A 74 -10.49 8.44 -0.89
CA VAL A 74 -11.69 8.00 -0.17
C VAL A 74 -11.46 6.65 0.52
N ALA A 75 -10.79 5.72 -0.13
CA ALA A 75 -10.62 4.36 0.36
C ALA A 75 -9.14 3.92 0.31
N LEU A 76 -8.71 3.20 1.34
CA LEU A 76 -7.36 2.65 1.48
C LEU A 76 -7.44 1.15 1.74
N ILE A 77 -6.66 0.35 0.98
CA ILE A 77 -6.43 -1.06 1.27
C ILE A 77 -5.08 -1.25 1.96
N CYS A 78 -5.05 -2.05 3.02
CA CYS A 78 -3.83 -2.36 3.77
C CYS A 78 -3.83 -3.78 4.33
N ASP A 79 -2.70 -4.19 4.89
CA ASP A 79 -2.59 -5.41 5.70
C ASP A 79 -3.32 -5.28 7.05
N GLY A 80 -3.15 -6.27 7.93
CA GLY A 80 -3.74 -6.30 9.26
C GLY A 80 -3.11 -5.36 10.30
N TYR A 81 -2.19 -4.46 9.91
CA TYR A 81 -1.52 -3.58 10.86
C TYR A 81 -2.49 -2.56 11.47
N SER A 82 -2.56 -2.53 12.80
CA SER A 82 -3.48 -1.67 13.56
C SER A 82 -3.21 -0.17 13.42
N GLY A 83 -2.01 0.20 12.95
CA GLY A 83 -1.66 1.60 12.70
C GLY A 83 -2.55 2.30 11.68
N TYR A 84 -3.39 1.57 10.93
CA TYR A 84 -4.37 2.12 9.98
C TYR A 84 -5.78 2.27 10.58
N ASP A 85 -6.04 1.73 11.78
CA ASP A 85 -7.41 1.66 12.35
C ASP A 85 -8.02 3.02 12.66
N TRP A 86 -7.21 4.06 12.82
CA TRP A 86 -7.70 5.42 13.01
C TRP A 86 -8.49 5.96 11.80
N LEU A 87 -8.23 5.44 10.57
CA LEU A 87 -8.98 5.80 9.37
C LEU A 87 -10.48 5.49 9.48
N LYS A 88 -10.85 4.44 10.23
CA LYS A 88 -12.24 4.07 10.51
C LYS A 88 -13.02 5.18 11.24
N LYS A 89 -12.29 6.08 11.93
CA LYS A 89 -12.88 7.17 12.73
C LYS A 89 -13.04 8.47 11.93
N ILE A 90 -12.53 8.52 10.70
CA ILE A 90 -12.62 9.70 9.86
C ILE A 90 -13.83 9.57 8.94
N ASN A 91 -14.76 10.51 9.06
CA ASN A 91 -15.95 10.56 8.22
C ASN A 91 -15.56 10.64 6.73
N GLY A 92 -16.20 9.84 5.89
CA GLY A 92 -15.94 9.80 4.45
C GLY A 92 -14.65 9.04 4.05
N ARG A 93 -14.02 8.32 4.98
CA ARG A 93 -12.87 7.44 4.69
C ARG A 93 -13.26 5.99 4.88
N ILE A 94 -12.82 5.14 3.97
CA ILE A 94 -13.09 3.70 3.98
C ILE A 94 -11.77 2.96 4.10
N LEU A 95 -11.67 2.10 5.12
CA LEU A 95 -10.55 1.18 5.28
C LEU A 95 -10.93 -0.18 4.72
N CYS A 96 -10.13 -0.71 3.80
CA CYS A 96 -10.22 -2.07 3.30
C CYS A 96 -9.05 -2.90 3.84
N ARG A 97 -9.30 -4.16 4.16
CA ARG A 97 -8.26 -5.12 4.53
C ARG A 97 -7.95 -6.07 3.38
N CYS A 98 -6.68 -6.37 3.21
CA CYS A 98 -6.20 -7.32 2.21
C CYS A 98 -6.73 -8.73 2.51
N VAL A 99 -7.49 -9.28 1.57
CA VAL A 99 -8.09 -10.62 1.69
C VAL A 99 -7.01 -11.72 1.64
N VAL A 100 -5.94 -11.50 0.87
CA VAL A 100 -4.80 -12.43 0.80
C VAL A 100 -4.11 -12.57 2.16
N HIS A 101 -3.97 -11.50 2.93
CA HIS A 101 -3.43 -11.57 4.29
C HIS A 101 -4.33 -12.37 5.23
N ALA A 102 -5.64 -12.20 5.15
CA ALA A 102 -6.61 -12.99 5.92
C ALA A 102 -6.53 -14.49 5.55
N ARG A 103 -6.43 -14.80 4.25
CA ARG A 103 -6.24 -16.18 3.77
C ARG A 103 -4.96 -16.82 4.31
N ARG A 104 -3.83 -16.08 4.32
CA ARG A 104 -2.55 -16.59 4.86
C ARG A 104 -2.64 -17.02 6.33
N LEU A 105 -3.53 -16.44 7.12
CA LEU A 105 -3.77 -16.92 8.50
C LEU A 105 -4.41 -18.29 8.52
N MET A 106 -5.37 -18.57 7.63
CA MET A 106 -5.95 -19.92 7.47
C MET A 106 -4.90 -20.93 6.99
N GLU A 107 -4.02 -20.54 6.06
CA GLU A 107 -2.94 -21.39 5.57
C GLU A 107 -1.95 -21.78 6.69
N ARG A 108 -1.66 -20.87 7.63
CA ARG A 108 -0.84 -21.18 8.82
C ARG A 108 -1.49 -22.20 9.73
N ALA A 109 -2.81 -22.20 9.81
CA ALA A 109 -3.58 -23.12 10.63
C ALA A 109 -3.69 -24.56 10.04
N LEU A 110 -3.30 -24.77 8.76
CA LEU A 110 -3.42 -26.07 8.07
C LEU A 110 -2.71 -27.20 8.78
N LYS A 111 -1.57 -26.95 9.43
CA LYS A 111 -0.82 -27.97 10.15
C LYS A 111 -1.48 -28.38 11.46
N GLU A 112 -2.20 -27.48 12.08
CA GLU A 112 -2.81 -27.64 13.38
C GLU A 112 -4.25 -28.16 13.27
N ASN A 113 -5.05 -27.54 12.41
CA ASN A 113 -6.44 -27.91 12.17
C ASN A 113 -6.78 -27.94 10.68
N PRO A 114 -6.40 -29.02 9.96
CA PRO A 114 -6.56 -29.08 8.51
C PRO A 114 -8.02 -29.03 8.05
N ASN A 115 -8.96 -29.52 8.86
CA ASN A 115 -10.36 -29.56 8.46
C ASN A 115 -10.99 -28.17 8.41
N LEU A 116 -10.93 -27.41 9.49
CA LEU A 116 -11.46 -26.05 9.51
C LEU A 116 -10.66 -25.12 8.61
N ALA A 117 -9.32 -25.25 8.59
CA ALA A 117 -8.47 -24.40 7.74
C ALA A 117 -8.77 -24.58 6.24
N LYS A 118 -9.02 -25.82 5.76
CA LYS A 118 -9.41 -26.06 4.36
C LYS A 118 -10.75 -25.42 4.02
N ILE A 119 -11.74 -25.48 4.92
CA ILE A 119 -13.03 -24.83 4.71
C ILE A 119 -12.83 -23.30 4.57
N GLY A 120 -12.09 -22.66 5.51
CA GLY A 120 -11.80 -21.24 5.43
C GLY A 120 -11.04 -20.84 4.16
N ILE A 121 -10.05 -21.65 3.73
CA ILE A 121 -9.32 -21.43 2.49
C ILE A 121 -10.25 -21.55 1.27
N LEU A 122 -11.19 -22.49 1.28
CA LEU A 122 -12.16 -22.65 0.18
C LEU A 122 -13.05 -21.41 0.03
N PHE A 123 -13.51 -20.80 1.14
CA PHE A 123 -14.23 -19.52 1.06
C PHE A 123 -13.40 -18.45 0.37
N TYR A 124 -12.12 -18.26 0.76
CA TYR A 124 -11.24 -17.29 0.11
C TYR A 124 -10.94 -17.60 -1.35
N GLN A 125 -10.87 -18.89 -1.72
CA GLN A 125 -10.72 -19.30 -3.13
C GLN A 125 -11.94 -18.91 -3.95
N ASN A 126 -13.15 -19.14 -3.42
CA ASN A 126 -14.38 -18.77 -4.12
C ASN A 126 -14.52 -17.24 -4.28
N ILE A 127 -14.07 -16.45 -3.29
CA ILE A 127 -13.99 -14.99 -3.41
C ILE A 127 -13.04 -14.58 -4.54
N ASN A 128 -11.88 -15.23 -4.64
CA ASN A 128 -10.94 -14.97 -5.75
C ASN A 128 -11.52 -15.35 -7.11
N LEU A 129 -12.24 -16.46 -7.21
CA LEU A 129 -12.90 -16.89 -8.45
C LEU A 129 -13.90 -15.83 -8.96
N ILE A 130 -14.62 -15.16 -8.07
CA ILE A 130 -15.51 -14.05 -8.44
C ILE A 130 -14.70 -12.91 -9.11
N GLU A 131 -13.55 -12.55 -8.56
CA GLU A 131 -12.68 -11.53 -9.16
C GLU A 131 -12.08 -11.98 -10.52
N GLU A 132 -11.74 -13.26 -10.66
CA GLU A 132 -11.31 -13.84 -11.93
C GLU A 132 -12.43 -13.76 -12.98
N MET A 133 -13.66 -14.11 -12.61
CA MET A 133 -14.83 -13.98 -13.50
C MET A 133 -15.08 -12.51 -13.91
N ILE A 134 -14.92 -11.56 -13.00
CA ILE A 134 -15.01 -10.12 -13.28
C ILE A 134 -13.97 -9.72 -14.33
N LYS A 135 -12.73 -10.21 -14.17
CA LYS A 135 -11.62 -9.93 -15.07
C LYS A 135 -11.85 -10.54 -16.45
N GLU A 136 -12.28 -11.79 -16.54
CA GLU A 136 -12.61 -12.48 -17.79
C GLU A 136 -13.74 -11.77 -18.55
N LYS A 137 -14.79 -11.35 -17.83
CA LYS A 137 -15.93 -10.61 -18.38
C LYS A 137 -15.59 -9.13 -18.65
N LYS A 138 -14.38 -8.66 -18.29
CA LYS A 138 -13.94 -7.26 -18.42
C LYS A 138 -14.93 -6.26 -17.81
N LEU A 139 -15.50 -6.61 -16.65
CA LEU A 139 -16.46 -5.74 -15.96
C LEU A 139 -15.73 -4.60 -15.26
N GLU A 140 -16.22 -3.38 -15.45
CA GLU A 140 -15.66 -2.16 -14.86
C GLU A 140 -16.76 -1.29 -14.22
N GLY A 141 -16.35 -0.35 -13.36
CA GLY A 141 -17.25 0.62 -12.73
C GLY A 141 -18.40 -0.05 -11.98
N GLU A 142 -19.59 0.50 -12.11
CA GLU A 142 -20.79 0.02 -11.42
C GLU A 142 -21.16 -1.42 -11.73
N LYS A 143 -20.89 -1.90 -12.96
CA LYS A 143 -21.15 -3.31 -13.34
C LYS A 143 -20.28 -4.27 -12.52
N LYS A 144 -19.05 -3.88 -12.23
CA LYS A 144 -18.15 -4.66 -11.37
C LYS A 144 -18.65 -4.67 -9.92
N ALA A 145 -19.06 -3.53 -9.37
CA ALA A 145 -19.61 -3.46 -8.03
C ALA A 145 -20.90 -4.28 -7.91
N GLN A 146 -21.80 -4.18 -8.90
CA GLN A 146 -23.03 -4.97 -8.91
C GLN A 146 -22.75 -6.47 -8.95
N PHE A 147 -21.79 -6.92 -9.79
CA PHE A 147 -21.41 -8.32 -9.85
C PHE A 147 -20.84 -8.84 -8.52
N ARG A 148 -20.04 -8.02 -7.82
CA ARG A 148 -19.57 -8.34 -6.48
C ARG A 148 -20.71 -8.47 -5.47
N LYS A 149 -21.70 -7.58 -5.52
CA LYS A 149 -22.91 -7.67 -4.67
C LYS A 149 -23.69 -8.94 -4.93
N ASP A 150 -23.91 -9.27 -6.20
CA ASP A 150 -24.71 -10.42 -6.58
C ASP A 150 -24.07 -11.76 -6.16
N TYR A 151 -22.75 -11.85 -6.12
CA TYR A 151 -22.04 -13.13 -5.91
C TYR A 151 -21.16 -13.16 -4.66
N ALA A 152 -20.52 -12.07 -4.27
CA ALA A 152 -19.58 -12.08 -3.15
C ALA A 152 -20.26 -11.77 -1.80
N GLU A 153 -21.33 -10.98 -1.78
CA GLU A 153 -21.97 -10.57 -0.52
C GLU A 153 -22.53 -11.77 0.25
N SER A 154 -23.32 -12.62 -0.41
CA SER A 154 -23.86 -13.83 0.21
C SER A 154 -22.77 -14.80 0.64
N LEU A 155 -21.72 -14.95 -0.16
CA LEU A 155 -20.57 -15.81 0.18
C LEU A 155 -19.83 -15.31 1.43
N TRP A 156 -19.68 -14.00 1.59
CA TRP A 156 -19.09 -13.41 2.79
C TRP A 156 -20.00 -13.58 4.02
N GLU A 157 -21.30 -13.49 3.86
CA GLU A 157 -22.25 -13.74 4.95
C GLU A 157 -22.19 -15.21 5.41
N ASP A 158 -22.20 -16.16 4.48
CA ASP A 158 -22.04 -17.59 4.77
C ASP A 158 -20.71 -17.85 5.49
N PHE A 159 -19.62 -17.22 5.02
CA PHE A 159 -18.32 -17.35 5.68
C PHE A 159 -18.34 -16.81 7.10
N LYS A 160 -18.98 -15.66 7.34
CA LYS A 160 -19.15 -15.07 8.67
C LYS A 160 -19.93 -15.99 9.61
N LEU A 161 -21.06 -16.53 9.15
CA LEU A 161 -21.89 -17.44 9.95
C LEU A 161 -21.13 -18.71 10.30
N TRP A 162 -20.46 -19.32 9.32
CA TRP A 162 -19.62 -20.48 9.56
C TRP A 162 -18.49 -20.17 10.55
N ALA A 163 -17.77 -19.10 10.39
CA ALA A 163 -16.66 -18.73 11.25
C ALA A 163 -17.10 -18.42 12.68
N ALA A 164 -18.28 -17.78 12.85
CA ALA A 164 -18.86 -17.49 14.15
C ALA A 164 -19.26 -18.80 14.90
N SER A 165 -19.66 -19.84 14.18
CA SER A 165 -19.89 -21.15 14.78
C SER A 165 -18.57 -21.87 15.08
N ALA A 166 -17.67 -21.96 14.10
CA ALA A 166 -16.43 -22.72 14.22
C ALA A 166 -15.48 -22.19 15.30
N ILE A 167 -15.50 -20.89 15.60
CA ILE A 167 -14.62 -20.29 16.61
C ILE A 167 -14.95 -20.73 18.04
N LEU A 168 -16.17 -21.20 18.29
CA LEU A 168 -16.60 -21.63 19.61
C LEU A 168 -15.95 -22.94 20.04
N ASP A 169 -15.58 -23.79 19.08
CA ASP A 169 -15.09 -25.13 19.30
C ASP A 169 -13.55 -25.24 19.20
N VAL A 170 -12.83 -24.11 19.14
CA VAL A 170 -11.39 -24.12 18.99
C VAL A 170 -10.67 -23.36 20.13
N PRO A 171 -9.47 -23.82 20.54
CA PRO A 171 -8.68 -23.16 21.59
C PRO A 171 -8.28 -21.73 21.19
N LYS A 172 -8.35 -20.78 22.14
CA LYS A 172 -8.09 -19.35 21.89
C LYS A 172 -6.64 -19.03 21.51
N ASP A 173 -5.70 -19.88 21.88
CA ASP A 173 -4.27 -19.77 21.56
C ASP A 173 -3.89 -20.44 20.23
N SER A 174 -4.84 -21.12 19.58
CA SER A 174 -4.61 -21.81 18.30
C SER A 174 -4.53 -20.88 17.11
N ASN A 175 -3.78 -21.28 16.06
CA ASN A 175 -3.69 -20.54 14.79
C ASN A 175 -5.05 -20.44 14.10
N ILE A 176 -5.88 -21.49 14.19
CA ILE A 176 -7.22 -21.47 13.60
C ILE A 176 -8.13 -20.44 14.30
N TYR A 177 -8.07 -20.35 15.64
CA TYR A 177 -8.79 -19.29 16.36
C TYR A 177 -8.35 -17.90 15.91
N GLN A 178 -7.04 -17.66 15.78
CA GLN A 178 -6.51 -16.36 15.33
C GLN A 178 -7.02 -16.01 13.93
N ALA A 179 -7.07 -16.98 13.01
CA ALA A 179 -7.56 -16.79 11.65
C ALA A 179 -9.07 -16.46 11.62
N LEU A 180 -9.89 -17.23 12.35
CA LEU A 180 -11.33 -16.98 12.45
C LEU A 180 -11.64 -15.64 13.13
N ASN A 181 -10.97 -15.36 14.24
CA ASN A 181 -11.12 -14.10 14.98
C ASN A 181 -10.70 -12.88 14.15
N TYR A 182 -9.61 -13.00 13.37
CA TYR A 182 -9.20 -11.95 12.46
C TYR A 182 -10.28 -11.64 11.42
N MET A 183 -10.85 -12.67 10.80
CA MET A 183 -11.92 -12.52 9.81
C MET A 183 -13.15 -11.86 10.43
N LEU A 184 -13.62 -12.36 11.58
CA LEU A 184 -14.80 -11.84 12.26
C LEU A 184 -14.63 -10.37 12.70
N ARG A 185 -13.46 -10.03 13.27
CA ARG A 185 -13.18 -8.66 13.76
C ARG A 185 -12.98 -7.66 12.64
N ASN A 186 -12.53 -8.09 11.48
CA ASN A 186 -12.27 -7.21 10.34
C ASN A 186 -13.28 -7.46 9.21
N TYR A 187 -14.44 -8.04 9.51
CA TYR A 187 -15.43 -8.42 8.49
C TYR A 187 -15.81 -7.24 7.60
N THR A 188 -16.16 -6.10 8.19
CA THR A 188 -16.52 -4.89 7.46
C THR A 188 -15.39 -4.42 6.55
N GLU A 189 -14.16 -4.38 7.04
CA GLU A 189 -13.02 -3.93 6.26
C GLU A 189 -12.60 -4.93 5.17
N LEU A 190 -12.89 -6.21 5.37
CA LEU A 190 -12.68 -7.25 4.36
C LEU A 190 -13.74 -7.20 3.26
N THR A 191 -14.95 -6.70 3.55
CA THR A 191 -16.08 -6.63 2.61
C THR A 191 -16.26 -5.26 1.94
N ASN A 192 -15.71 -4.19 2.50
CA ASN A 192 -15.83 -2.83 1.96
C ASN A 192 -15.43 -2.67 0.48
N TYR A 193 -14.56 -3.54 -0.06
CA TYR A 193 -14.17 -3.50 -1.46
C TYR A 193 -15.34 -3.81 -2.42
N ILE A 194 -16.38 -4.48 -1.95
CA ILE A 194 -17.56 -4.87 -2.75
C ILE A 194 -18.22 -3.64 -3.35
N ASP A 195 -18.38 -2.58 -2.55
CA ASP A 195 -19.03 -1.34 -2.96
C ASP A 195 -18.11 -0.37 -3.74
N ILE A 196 -16.82 -0.67 -3.82
CA ILE A 196 -15.83 0.22 -4.42
C ILE A 196 -15.26 -0.43 -5.68
N PRO A 197 -15.74 -0.07 -6.89
CA PRO A 197 -15.36 -0.75 -8.13
C PRO A 197 -13.85 -0.83 -8.38
N ASP A 198 -13.14 0.26 -8.12
CA ASP A 198 -11.70 0.38 -8.38
C ASP A 198 -10.83 -0.21 -7.25
N MET A 199 -11.43 -0.65 -6.13
CA MET A 199 -10.70 -1.25 -5.03
C MET A 199 -10.28 -2.68 -5.38
N PRO A 200 -8.97 -3.01 -5.32
CA PRO A 200 -8.51 -4.39 -5.49
C PRO A 200 -8.85 -5.22 -4.25
N LEU A 201 -8.81 -6.54 -4.40
CA LEU A 201 -9.00 -7.51 -3.32
C LEU A 201 -7.80 -7.57 -2.36
N ASP A 202 -6.63 -7.18 -2.86
CA ASP A 202 -5.36 -7.26 -2.14
C ASP A 202 -4.47 -6.04 -2.38
N ASN A 203 -3.39 -5.93 -1.61
CA ASN A 203 -2.37 -4.91 -1.74
C ASN A 203 -1.07 -5.43 -2.38
N ASN A 204 -1.14 -6.51 -3.16
CA ASN A 204 0.03 -7.18 -3.73
C ASN A 204 0.85 -6.26 -4.65
N ASP A 205 0.21 -5.36 -5.40
CA ASP A 205 0.93 -4.42 -6.27
C ASP A 205 1.86 -3.51 -5.46
N THR A 206 1.38 -3.02 -4.32
CA THR A 206 2.22 -2.25 -3.38
C THR A 206 3.34 -3.11 -2.80
N GLU A 207 3.05 -4.35 -2.42
CA GLU A 207 4.06 -5.27 -1.87
C GLU A 207 5.14 -5.62 -2.89
N ARG A 208 4.80 -5.77 -4.16
CA ARG A 208 5.76 -6.01 -5.25
C ARG A 208 6.75 -4.85 -5.39
N LEU A 209 6.26 -3.60 -5.32
CA LEU A 209 7.12 -2.41 -5.39
C LEU A 209 8.08 -2.31 -4.19
N ILE A 210 7.60 -2.71 -3.00
CA ILE A 210 8.44 -2.72 -1.79
C ILE A 210 9.45 -3.87 -1.81
N ARG A 211 9.16 -4.96 -2.51
CA ARG A 211 10.00 -6.16 -2.56
C ARG A 211 11.42 -5.85 -3.01
N ASP A 212 11.59 -5.03 -4.04
CA ASP A 212 12.92 -4.68 -4.56
C ASP A 212 13.78 -3.99 -3.49
N MET A 213 13.18 -3.10 -2.71
CA MET A 213 13.86 -2.45 -1.60
C MET A 213 14.22 -3.45 -0.48
N VAL A 214 13.31 -4.36 -0.14
CA VAL A 214 13.56 -5.39 0.87
C VAL A 214 14.68 -6.33 0.41
N MET A 215 14.72 -6.69 -0.87
CA MET A 215 15.79 -7.49 -1.45
C MET A 215 17.13 -6.73 -1.46
N GLY A 216 17.12 -5.47 -1.88
CA GLY A 216 18.30 -4.60 -1.82
C GLY A 216 18.84 -4.48 -0.40
N LYS A 217 17.97 -4.22 0.60
CA LYS A 217 18.36 -4.18 2.01
C LYS A 217 19.03 -5.47 2.48
N LYS A 218 18.57 -6.64 2.02
CA LYS A 218 19.21 -7.93 2.33
C LYS A 218 20.58 -8.08 1.67
N ALA A 219 20.78 -7.48 0.50
CA ALA A 219 22.04 -7.56 -0.24
C ALA A 219 23.13 -6.65 0.35
N TYR A 220 22.81 -5.39 0.65
CA TYR A 220 23.79 -4.42 1.18
C TYR A 220 23.73 -4.23 2.71
N LEU A 221 22.79 -4.86 3.41
CA LEU A 221 22.59 -4.97 4.86
C LEU A 221 22.32 -3.63 5.57
N PHE A 222 23.07 -2.57 5.29
CA PHE A 222 22.94 -1.25 5.92
C PHE A 222 23.35 -0.13 4.96
N CYS A 223 22.83 1.07 5.23
CA CYS A 223 23.29 2.31 4.62
C CYS A 223 24.29 2.99 5.56
N ARG A 224 25.31 3.67 4.98
CA ARG A 224 26.37 4.35 5.74
C ARG A 224 25.83 5.38 6.74
N ASP A 225 24.87 6.17 6.29
CA ASP A 225 24.26 7.27 7.05
C ASP A 225 22.83 7.58 6.58
N LEU A 226 22.15 8.51 7.26
CA LEU A 226 20.77 8.88 6.94
C LEU A 226 20.63 9.46 5.52
N GLU A 227 21.63 10.21 5.05
CA GLU A 227 21.62 10.80 3.70
C GLU A 227 21.74 9.71 2.62
N ALA A 228 22.55 8.67 2.86
CA ALA A 228 22.62 7.51 1.98
C ALA A 228 21.27 6.77 1.92
N CYS A 229 20.59 6.61 3.08
CA CYS A 229 19.25 6.03 3.12
C CYS A 229 18.22 6.85 2.33
N LYS A 230 18.29 8.18 2.40
CA LYS A 230 17.39 9.07 1.63
C LYS A 230 17.62 8.91 0.12
N ARG A 231 18.87 8.91 -0.33
CA ARG A 231 19.20 8.70 -1.74
C ARG A 231 18.71 7.35 -2.24
N ALA A 232 18.94 6.27 -1.46
CA ALA A 232 18.44 4.96 -1.80
C ALA A 232 16.90 4.93 -1.90
N ALA A 233 16.20 5.51 -0.93
CA ALA A 233 14.74 5.58 -0.94
C ALA A 233 14.20 6.38 -2.14
N MET A 234 14.87 7.48 -2.54
CA MET A 234 14.53 8.25 -3.73
C MET A 234 14.69 7.40 -5.00
N MET A 235 15.81 6.70 -5.15
CA MET A 235 16.04 5.84 -6.31
C MET A 235 15.02 4.70 -6.40
N TYR A 236 14.71 4.01 -5.29
CA TYR A 236 13.65 3.01 -5.27
C TYR A 236 12.28 3.58 -5.66
N SER A 237 11.97 4.81 -5.25
CA SER A 237 10.72 5.48 -5.62
C SER A 237 10.65 5.77 -7.12
N LEU A 238 11.73 6.28 -7.71
CA LEU A 238 11.81 6.59 -9.13
C LEU A 238 11.79 5.33 -10.00
N PHE A 239 12.54 4.29 -9.63
CA PHE A 239 12.49 3.01 -10.34
C PHE A 239 11.13 2.32 -10.20
N GLY A 240 10.49 2.44 -9.03
CA GLY A 240 9.11 1.99 -8.84
C GLY A 240 8.13 2.72 -9.76
N ALA A 241 8.29 4.03 -9.93
CA ALA A 241 7.50 4.82 -10.87
C ALA A 241 7.69 4.37 -12.32
N CYS A 242 8.94 4.09 -12.75
CA CYS A 242 9.20 3.52 -14.07
C CYS A 242 8.43 2.21 -14.28
N LYS A 243 8.48 1.29 -13.30
CA LYS A 243 7.77 0.00 -13.37
C LYS A 243 6.26 0.13 -13.44
N VAL A 244 5.67 1.07 -12.68
CA VAL A 244 4.23 1.35 -12.70
C VAL A 244 3.79 1.90 -14.06
N LEU A 245 4.66 2.67 -14.71
CA LEU A 245 4.43 3.28 -16.02
C LEU A 245 4.84 2.37 -17.19
N ASP A 246 5.26 1.15 -16.90
CA ASP A 246 5.77 0.17 -17.89
C ASP A 246 6.96 0.71 -18.70
N LYS A 247 7.85 1.45 -18.01
CA LYS A 247 9.06 2.05 -18.58
C LYS A 247 10.30 1.34 -18.04
N ASN A 248 11.33 1.22 -18.87
CA ASN A 248 12.59 0.60 -18.48
C ASN A 248 13.38 1.53 -17.53
N PRO A 249 13.60 1.14 -16.24
CA PRO A 249 14.30 1.99 -15.28
C PRO A 249 15.76 2.29 -15.64
N GLU A 250 16.46 1.36 -16.29
CA GLU A 250 17.85 1.52 -16.70
C GLU A 250 17.98 2.55 -17.83
N ARG A 251 17.14 2.43 -18.86
CA ARG A 251 17.10 3.41 -19.96
C ARG A 251 16.73 4.79 -19.47
N TRP A 252 15.71 4.87 -18.61
CA TRP A 252 15.33 6.12 -17.97
C TRP A 252 16.50 6.75 -17.20
N LEU A 253 17.22 5.96 -16.40
CA LEU A 253 18.37 6.48 -15.64
C LEU A 253 19.48 6.96 -16.56
N CYS A 254 19.78 6.22 -17.63
CA CYS A 254 20.77 6.64 -18.66
C CYS A 254 20.35 7.95 -19.31
N TYR A 255 19.06 8.14 -19.60
CA TYR A 255 18.54 9.41 -20.13
C TYR A 255 18.73 10.54 -19.15
N VAL A 256 18.35 10.35 -17.87
CA VAL A 256 18.51 11.37 -16.82
C VAL A 256 19.98 11.76 -16.66
N LEU A 257 20.90 10.79 -16.58
CA LEU A 257 22.32 11.07 -16.42
C LEU A 257 22.93 11.86 -17.61
N LYS A 258 22.40 11.69 -18.81
CA LYS A 258 22.86 12.44 -20.00
C LYS A 258 22.33 13.88 -20.02
N HIS A 259 21.18 14.16 -19.42
CA HIS A 259 20.48 15.44 -19.59
C HIS A 259 20.44 16.30 -18.33
N ILE A 260 20.72 15.75 -17.15
CA ILE A 260 20.52 16.45 -15.87
C ILE A 260 21.36 17.76 -15.78
N ASP A 261 22.61 17.72 -16.23
CA ASP A 261 23.51 18.87 -16.17
C ASP A 261 23.14 19.98 -17.16
N SER A 262 22.45 19.65 -18.25
CA SER A 262 22.00 20.58 -19.29
C SER A 262 20.57 21.06 -19.09
N THR A 263 19.81 20.44 -18.18
CA THR A 263 18.40 20.79 -17.95
C THR A 263 18.31 21.92 -16.93
N PRO A 264 17.66 23.04 -17.26
CA PRO A 264 17.41 24.12 -16.33
C PRO A 264 16.66 23.66 -15.09
N GLU A 265 16.95 24.27 -13.93
CA GLU A 265 16.41 23.85 -12.64
C GLU A 265 14.87 23.87 -12.61
N ASP A 266 14.25 24.87 -13.23
CA ASP A 266 12.80 24.99 -13.38
C ASP A 266 12.16 23.92 -14.29
N LYS A 267 12.98 23.18 -15.04
CA LYS A 267 12.56 22.12 -15.98
C LYS A 267 12.98 20.71 -15.52
N LEU A 268 13.62 20.55 -14.38
CA LEU A 268 14.05 19.22 -13.89
C LEU A 268 12.88 18.22 -13.77
N TYR A 269 11.66 18.68 -13.58
CA TYR A 269 10.49 17.82 -13.56
C TYR A 269 10.29 17.04 -14.87
N THR A 270 10.78 17.54 -16.01
CA THR A 270 10.67 16.85 -17.32
C THR A 270 11.50 15.58 -17.37
N LEU A 271 12.47 15.42 -16.48
CA LEU A 271 13.30 14.23 -16.35
C LEU A 271 12.64 13.12 -15.49
N LEU A 272 11.48 13.39 -14.87
CA LEU A 272 10.78 12.38 -14.09
C LEU A 272 10.23 11.28 -15.01
N PRO A 273 10.10 10.03 -14.52
CA PRO A 273 9.60 8.91 -15.31
C PRO A 273 8.26 9.18 -16.00
N GLU A 274 7.41 10.01 -15.40
CA GLU A 274 6.09 10.38 -15.92
C GLU A 274 6.17 11.13 -17.26
N PHE A 275 7.18 12.00 -17.41
CA PHE A 275 7.35 12.87 -18.57
C PHE A 275 8.36 12.34 -19.60
N TRP A 276 9.09 11.27 -19.25
CA TRP A 276 10.04 10.64 -20.15
C TRP A 276 9.31 9.64 -21.08
N GLU A 277 9.59 9.71 -22.36
CA GLU A 277 9.13 8.74 -23.37
C GLU A 277 10.30 7.87 -23.82
N ASP A 278 10.09 6.56 -23.88
CA ASP A 278 11.11 5.62 -24.36
C ASP A 278 11.01 5.57 -25.90
N GLU A 279 11.95 6.23 -26.57
CA GLU A 279 11.94 6.37 -28.05
C GLU A 279 12.16 5.04 -28.80
N GLU A 280 12.44 3.93 -28.09
CA GLU A 280 12.73 2.63 -28.67
C GLU A 280 11.64 1.56 -28.35
N GLN A 281 10.42 1.96 -28.08
CA GLN A 281 9.29 1.02 -28.03
C GLN A 281 8.60 0.85 -29.37
#